data_05de61b0b052ce1b214c79442b174cc7
#
_entry.id   05de61b0b052ce1b214c79442b174cc7
#
_cell.length_a   1.000
_cell.length_b   1.000
_cell.length_c   1.000
_cell.angle_alpha   90.00
_cell.angle_beta   90.00
_cell.angle_gamma   90.00
#
_symmetry.space_group_name_H-M   'P 1'
#
loop_
_entity.id
_entity.type
_entity.pdbx_description
1 polymer ?
#
loop_
_entity_poly.entity_id
_entity_poly.type
_entity_poly.pdbx_seq_one_letter_code
_entity_poly.pdbx_strand_id
1 'polypeptide(L)'
;MLHMQINLIKKYGAESLFLILLLCLPINDANSSPWATPDDLLAKHDLQMLTDSGLLNIPINTWPIAWGDVAYNLKVENVKDLSPETLLSLQRIKQRLIDEELGGISANAEIKFAKNPDRIMTFFDPVNTKKLAASSASYLSENMAINLKFEKTDSYELLDESYISLARGNYSMTLGSKKNWWGPGWMGSTALSTNARPIKGLSIERNFSDPFQNRYLGLLGNWDLAFILGDIQNAN
;
A
#
# COMPACT_ATOMS: atom_id res chain seq x y z
N MET A 1 -18.52 -28.79 24.96
CA MET A 1 -17.66 -27.91 24.15
C MET A 1 -18.40 -26.68 23.64
N LEU A 2 -19.57 -26.82 23.02
CA LEU A 2 -20.32 -25.67 22.45
C LEU A 2 -20.79 -24.65 23.51
N HIS A 3 -21.20 -25.10 24.71
CA HIS A 3 -21.61 -24.18 25.79
C HIS A 3 -20.49 -23.34 26.40
N MET A 4 -19.24 -23.79 26.31
CA MET A 4 -18.09 -23.08 26.79
C MET A 4 -17.69 -21.94 25.82
N GLN A 5 -17.90 -22.14 24.53
CA GLN A 5 -17.67 -21.12 23.50
C GLN A 5 -18.68 -19.97 23.58
N ILE A 6 -19.95 -20.24 23.82
CA ILE A 6 -21.00 -19.21 23.95
C ILE A 6 -20.77 -18.31 25.17
N ASN A 7 -20.24 -18.84 26.25
CA ASN A 7 -19.91 -18.07 27.44
C ASN A 7 -18.65 -17.18 27.28
N LEU A 8 -17.70 -17.58 26.44
CA LEU A 8 -16.53 -16.75 26.07
C LEU A 8 -16.95 -15.53 25.25
N ILE A 9 -17.86 -15.71 24.30
CA ILE A 9 -18.39 -14.61 23.47
C ILE A 9 -19.14 -13.58 24.33
N LYS A 10 -19.91 -14.02 25.31
CA LYS A 10 -20.61 -13.12 26.26
C LYS A 10 -19.69 -12.37 27.20
N LYS A 11 -18.51 -12.92 27.51
CA LYS A 11 -17.59 -12.35 28.50
C LYS A 11 -16.57 -11.37 27.92
N TYR A 12 -16.19 -11.54 26.65
CA TYR A 12 -15.10 -10.76 26.03
C TYR A 12 -15.51 -9.96 24.79
N GLY A 13 -16.77 -10.06 24.35
CA GLY A 13 -17.26 -9.38 23.17
C GLY A 13 -16.77 -10.00 21.85
N ALA A 14 -17.43 -9.67 20.75
CA ALA A 14 -17.07 -10.15 19.42
C ALA A 14 -15.66 -9.70 18.97
N GLU A 15 -15.20 -8.56 19.50
CA GLU A 15 -13.88 -7.98 19.24
C GLU A 15 -12.74 -8.87 19.75
N SER A 16 -12.87 -9.44 20.95
CA SER A 16 -11.84 -10.29 21.53
C SER A 16 -11.78 -11.66 20.83
N LEU A 17 -12.91 -12.15 20.34
CA LEU A 17 -12.95 -13.41 19.58
C LEU A 17 -12.31 -13.23 18.20
N PHE A 18 -12.50 -12.08 17.57
CA PHE A 18 -11.87 -11.72 16.30
C PHE A 18 -10.35 -11.61 16.46
N LEU A 19 -9.89 -10.99 17.55
CA LEU A 19 -8.46 -10.86 17.86
C LEU A 19 -7.79 -12.23 18.12
N ILE A 20 -8.47 -13.13 18.82
CA ILE A 20 -7.97 -14.49 19.08
C ILE A 20 -7.96 -15.32 17.78
N LEU A 21 -8.95 -15.17 16.91
CA LEU A 21 -8.99 -15.83 15.61
C LEU A 21 -7.86 -15.35 14.70
N LEU A 22 -7.54 -14.05 14.73
CA LEU A 22 -6.42 -13.44 13.98
C LEU A 22 -5.06 -13.96 14.47
N LEU A 23 -4.88 -14.17 15.77
CA LEU A 23 -3.65 -14.70 16.37
C LEU A 23 -3.43 -16.21 16.07
N CYS A 24 -4.45 -16.90 15.61
CA CYS A 24 -4.37 -18.32 15.26
C CYS A 24 -4.13 -18.57 13.76
N LEU A 25 -4.12 -17.53 12.94
CA LEU A 25 -3.77 -17.68 11.52
C LEU A 25 -2.25 -17.81 11.39
N PRO A 26 -1.74 -18.69 10.50
CA PRO A 26 -0.32 -18.71 10.20
C PRO A 26 0.07 -17.32 9.64
N ILE A 27 0.93 -16.64 10.35
CA ILE A 27 1.51 -15.36 9.91
C ILE A 27 2.48 -15.71 8.78
N ASN A 28 2.01 -15.65 7.55
CA ASN A 28 2.90 -15.59 6.41
C ASN A 28 3.27 -14.12 6.23
N ASP A 29 4.56 -13.82 6.16
CA ASP A 29 5.10 -12.46 5.96
C ASP A 29 4.81 -11.87 4.56
N ALA A 30 3.95 -12.50 3.77
CA ALA A 30 3.52 -11.99 2.48
C ALA A 30 2.54 -10.82 2.69
N ASN A 31 3.03 -9.60 2.56
CA ASN A 31 2.19 -8.41 2.40
C ASN A 31 1.56 -8.44 1.01
N SER A 32 0.41 -9.04 0.90
CA SER A 32 -0.33 -9.15 -0.35
C SER A 32 -1.11 -7.86 -0.61
N SER A 33 -0.47 -6.92 -1.31
CA SER A 33 -1.07 -5.66 -1.76
C SER A 33 -0.73 -5.43 -3.23
N PRO A 34 -1.69 -5.07 -4.09
CA PRO A 34 -1.40 -4.81 -5.51
C PRO A 34 -0.54 -3.56 -5.71
N TRP A 35 -0.29 -2.80 -4.67
CA TRP A 35 0.48 -1.57 -4.70
C TRP A 35 1.56 -1.53 -3.63
N ALA A 36 2.69 -0.90 -3.97
CA ALA A 36 3.63 -0.33 -3.02
C ALA A 36 2.96 0.89 -2.37
N THR A 37 2.74 0.86 -1.06
CA THR A 37 2.03 1.92 -0.32
C THR A 37 2.98 3.00 0.17
N PRO A 38 2.51 4.27 0.34
CA PRO A 38 3.21 5.22 1.20
C PRO A 38 3.35 4.60 2.58
N ASP A 39 4.48 4.74 3.24
CA ASP A 39 4.98 4.08 4.45
C ASP A 39 6.00 2.94 4.20
N ASP A 40 6.06 2.37 3.02
CA ASP A 40 7.11 1.41 2.67
C ASP A 40 8.41 2.14 2.24
N LEU A 41 9.24 2.44 3.23
CA LEU A 41 10.52 3.11 3.03
C LEU A 41 11.47 2.36 2.13
N LEU A 42 11.53 1.04 2.29
CA LEU A 42 12.42 0.21 1.49
C LEU A 42 11.96 0.19 0.04
N ALA A 43 10.66 0.05 -0.21
CA ALA A 43 10.15 0.12 -1.58
C ALA A 43 10.45 1.48 -2.21
N LYS A 44 10.24 2.59 -1.49
CA LYS A 44 10.56 3.94 -2.03
C LYS A 44 12.04 4.09 -2.35
N HIS A 45 12.91 3.69 -1.44
CA HIS A 45 14.36 3.73 -1.67
C HIS A 45 14.76 2.87 -2.87
N ASP A 46 14.27 1.63 -2.92
CA ASP A 46 14.67 0.66 -3.95
C ASP A 46 14.15 1.06 -5.33
N LEU A 47 12.90 1.51 -5.43
CA LEU A 47 12.34 2.02 -6.68
C LEU A 47 13.08 3.27 -7.16
N GLN A 48 13.47 4.18 -6.25
CA GLN A 48 14.30 5.34 -6.58
C GLN A 48 15.66 4.89 -7.13
N MET A 49 16.36 3.98 -6.44
CA MET A 49 17.66 3.45 -6.89
C MET A 49 17.59 2.80 -8.28
N LEU A 50 16.53 2.02 -8.54
CA LEU A 50 16.33 1.39 -9.84
C LEU A 50 15.99 2.41 -10.94
N THR A 51 15.24 3.45 -10.61
CA THR A 51 14.92 4.53 -11.56
C THR A 51 16.16 5.36 -11.87
N ASP A 52 16.94 5.74 -10.87
CA ASP A 52 18.17 6.52 -11.03
C ASP A 52 19.24 5.75 -11.82
N SER A 53 19.27 4.43 -11.71
CA SER A 53 20.16 3.55 -12.49
C SER A 53 19.65 3.26 -13.91
N GLY A 54 18.43 3.72 -14.29
CA GLY A 54 17.83 3.47 -15.58
C GLY A 54 17.29 2.05 -15.78
N LEU A 55 17.26 1.22 -14.73
CA LEU A 55 16.67 -0.13 -14.76
C LEU A 55 15.14 -0.10 -14.72
N LEU A 56 14.56 0.96 -14.18
CA LEU A 56 13.12 1.16 -14.06
C LEU A 56 12.74 2.51 -14.68
N ASN A 57 11.66 2.53 -15.46
CA ASN A 57 11.18 3.76 -16.07
C ASN A 57 9.68 3.93 -15.84
N ILE A 58 9.31 4.34 -14.62
CA ILE A 58 7.94 4.62 -14.19
C ILE A 58 7.89 5.93 -13.41
N PRO A 59 6.72 6.59 -13.29
CA PRO A 59 6.54 7.73 -12.39
C PRO A 59 6.59 7.26 -10.92
N ILE A 60 7.62 7.68 -10.18
CA ILE A 60 7.79 7.31 -8.77
C ILE A 60 7.37 8.41 -7.80
N ASN A 61 6.72 9.47 -8.31
CA ASN A 61 6.28 10.62 -7.51
C ASN A 61 4.81 10.55 -7.11
N THR A 62 4.09 9.53 -7.58
CA THR A 62 2.65 9.35 -7.35
C THR A 62 2.43 7.99 -6.70
N TRP A 63 2.25 7.98 -5.40
CA TRP A 63 2.01 6.77 -4.61
C TRP A 63 0.54 6.62 -4.24
N PRO A 64 -0.01 5.41 -4.17
CA PRO A 64 0.65 4.10 -4.27
C PRO A 64 1.06 3.76 -5.71
N ILE A 65 2.11 2.94 -5.86
CA ILE A 65 2.64 2.48 -7.16
C ILE A 65 2.21 1.03 -7.38
N ALA A 66 1.61 0.75 -8.53
CA ALA A 66 1.21 -0.62 -8.88
C ALA A 66 2.42 -1.54 -9.07
N TRP A 67 2.46 -2.68 -8.38
CA TRP A 67 3.52 -3.68 -8.57
C TRP A 67 3.55 -4.24 -9.99
N GLY A 68 2.39 -4.33 -10.65
CA GLY A 68 2.30 -4.69 -12.06
C GLY A 68 3.06 -3.75 -12.98
N ASP A 69 3.03 -2.42 -12.72
CA ASP A 69 3.79 -1.43 -13.48
C ASP A 69 5.30 -1.58 -13.26
N VAL A 70 5.71 -1.84 -12.02
CA VAL A 70 7.10 -2.14 -11.69
C VAL A 70 7.57 -3.39 -12.44
N ALA A 71 6.80 -4.48 -12.41
CA ALA A 71 7.14 -5.73 -13.09
C ALA A 71 7.25 -5.55 -14.61
N TYR A 72 6.32 -4.81 -15.21
CA TYR A 72 6.26 -4.57 -16.64
C TYR A 72 7.44 -3.72 -17.15
N ASN A 73 7.85 -2.71 -16.39
CA ASN A 73 8.87 -1.74 -16.81
C ASN A 73 10.29 -2.07 -16.29
N LEU A 74 10.47 -3.10 -15.48
CA LEU A 74 11.77 -3.47 -14.92
C LEU A 74 12.67 -4.13 -15.99
N LYS A 75 13.75 -3.44 -16.38
CA LYS A 75 14.72 -3.92 -17.37
C LYS A 75 15.89 -4.62 -16.67
N VAL A 76 16.07 -5.91 -16.93
CA VAL A 76 17.09 -6.73 -16.25
C VAL A 76 18.31 -7.03 -17.14
N GLU A 77 18.37 -6.46 -18.35
CA GLU A 77 19.35 -6.88 -19.37
C GLU A 77 20.79 -6.44 -19.08
N ASN A 78 21.02 -5.38 -18.28
CA ASN A 78 22.35 -4.77 -18.06
C ASN A 78 22.78 -4.79 -16.59
N VAL A 79 22.84 -5.98 -15.98
CA VAL A 79 23.15 -6.14 -14.54
C VAL A 79 24.67 -6.08 -14.25
N LYS A 80 25.55 -6.13 -15.27
CA LYS A 80 27.00 -6.37 -15.07
C LYS A 80 27.76 -5.21 -14.44
N ASP A 81 27.28 -3.97 -14.57
CA ASP A 81 27.98 -2.76 -14.13
C ASP A 81 27.25 -2.00 -13.02
N LEU A 82 26.34 -2.68 -12.30
CA LEU A 82 25.57 -2.06 -11.24
C LEU A 82 26.36 -1.98 -9.92
N SER A 83 26.09 -0.92 -9.15
CA SER A 83 26.62 -0.82 -7.79
C SER A 83 26.06 -1.94 -6.90
N PRO A 84 26.79 -2.36 -5.85
CA PRO A 84 26.27 -3.35 -4.90
C PRO A 84 24.93 -2.95 -4.29
N GLU A 85 24.71 -1.67 -4.02
CA GLU A 85 23.49 -1.13 -3.47
C GLU A 85 22.31 -1.29 -4.46
N THR A 86 22.54 -0.97 -5.73
CA THR A 86 21.54 -1.14 -6.80
C THR A 86 21.18 -2.61 -7.01
N LEU A 87 22.19 -3.50 -6.94
CA LEU A 87 21.96 -4.94 -7.01
C LEU A 87 21.10 -5.45 -5.86
N LEU A 88 21.35 -4.95 -4.64
CA LEU A 88 20.57 -5.31 -3.47
C LEU A 88 19.13 -4.81 -3.60
N SER A 89 18.93 -3.58 -4.06
CA SER A 89 17.61 -3.03 -4.36
C SER A 89 16.87 -3.84 -5.41
N LEU A 90 17.56 -4.25 -6.48
CA LEU A 90 16.99 -5.11 -7.52
C LEU A 90 16.56 -6.48 -6.97
N GLN A 91 17.36 -7.08 -6.11
CA GLN A 91 17.03 -8.37 -5.49
C GLN A 91 15.79 -8.25 -4.60
N ARG A 92 15.71 -7.21 -3.77
CA ARG A 92 14.53 -6.97 -2.91
C ARG A 92 13.26 -6.74 -3.72
N ILE A 93 13.33 -5.91 -4.76
CA ILE A 93 12.16 -5.67 -5.63
C ILE A 93 11.75 -6.95 -6.35
N LYS A 94 12.68 -7.74 -6.89
CA LYS A 94 12.33 -9.03 -7.49
C LYS A 94 11.66 -10.00 -6.52
N GLN A 95 12.15 -10.07 -5.29
CA GLN A 95 11.49 -10.90 -4.27
C GLN A 95 10.07 -10.42 -3.99
N ARG A 96 9.87 -9.10 -3.85
CA ARG A 96 8.54 -8.51 -3.69
C ARG A 96 7.59 -8.86 -4.84
N LEU A 97 8.07 -8.76 -6.07
CA LEU A 97 7.25 -9.11 -7.25
C LEU A 97 6.83 -10.58 -7.24
N ILE A 98 7.71 -11.50 -6.82
CA ILE A 98 7.36 -12.92 -6.67
C ILE A 98 6.30 -13.10 -5.58
N ASP A 99 6.45 -12.44 -4.43
CA ASP A 99 5.52 -12.54 -3.32
C ASP A 99 4.12 -12.01 -3.71
N GLU A 100 4.07 -10.92 -4.48
CA GLU A 100 2.81 -10.35 -4.99
C GLU A 100 2.17 -11.21 -6.09
N GLU A 101 2.97 -11.83 -6.97
CA GLU A 101 2.47 -12.74 -8.02
C GLU A 101 1.82 -14.00 -7.42
N LEU A 102 2.33 -14.50 -6.30
CA LEU A 102 1.74 -15.62 -5.59
C LEU A 102 0.34 -15.30 -5.05
N GLY A 103 0.07 -14.03 -4.74
CA GLY A 103 -1.22 -13.58 -4.24
C GLY A 103 -1.65 -14.30 -2.95
N GLY A 104 -2.96 -14.36 -2.73
CA GLY A 104 -3.53 -15.13 -1.62
C GLY A 104 -4.11 -14.27 -0.50
N ILE A 105 -4.15 -14.84 0.69
CA ILE A 105 -4.67 -14.18 1.90
C ILE A 105 -3.51 -13.84 2.81
N SER A 106 -3.47 -12.59 3.28
CA SER A 106 -2.55 -12.17 4.32
C SER A 106 -3.29 -11.49 5.48
N ALA A 107 -2.71 -11.54 6.66
CA ALA A 107 -3.24 -10.87 7.84
C ALA A 107 -2.08 -10.25 8.63
N ASN A 108 -2.26 -9.00 9.06
CA ASN A 108 -1.30 -8.27 9.86
C ASN A 108 -1.94 -7.73 11.13
N ALA A 109 -1.15 -7.68 12.20
CA ALA A 109 -1.52 -6.98 13.43
C ALA A 109 -0.36 -6.12 13.88
N GLU A 110 -0.66 -4.89 14.27
CA GLU A 110 0.33 -3.90 14.66
C GLU A 110 -0.08 -3.23 15.96
N ILE A 111 0.89 -3.00 16.85
CA ILE A 111 0.71 -2.22 18.05
C ILE A 111 1.87 -1.22 18.14
N LYS A 112 1.53 0.07 18.21
CA LYS A 112 2.51 1.14 18.34
C LYS A 112 2.26 1.94 19.62
N PHE A 113 3.36 2.34 20.28
CA PHE A 113 3.33 3.22 21.44
C PHE A 113 4.33 4.37 21.24
N ALA A 114 3.87 5.60 21.43
CA ALA A 114 4.74 6.77 21.37
C ALA A 114 4.56 7.63 22.64
N LYS A 115 5.66 7.98 23.30
CA LYS A 115 5.64 8.93 24.42
C LYS A 115 5.34 10.34 23.93
N ASN A 116 5.95 10.72 22.81
CA ASN A 116 5.77 12.01 22.15
C ASN A 116 5.39 11.73 20.69
N PRO A 117 4.09 11.64 20.37
CA PRO A 117 3.65 11.38 18.99
C PRO A 117 4.02 12.56 18.09
N ASP A 118 4.35 12.24 16.84
CA ASP A 118 4.66 13.22 15.83
C ASP A 118 3.38 13.96 15.39
N ARG A 119 3.51 15.26 15.13
CA ARG A 119 2.39 16.08 14.66
C ARG A 119 2.25 16.10 13.15
N ILE A 120 3.34 15.84 12.45
CA ILE A 120 3.41 15.91 11.01
C ILE A 120 3.71 14.52 10.48
N MET A 121 2.82 14.01 9.65
CA MET A 121 3.04 12.76 8.96
C MET A 121 3.97 13.00 7.77
N THR A 122 4.93 12.11 7.63
CA THR A 122 5.86 12.07 6.51
C THR A 122 5.57 10.84 5.67
N PHE A 123 6.36 10.58 4.65
CA PHE A 123 6.25 9.31 3.92
C PHE A 123 6.48 8.09 4.83
N PHE A 124 7.18 8.25 5.94
CA PHE A 124 7.47 7.20 6.92
C PHE A 124 6.28 6.75 7.77
N ASP A 125 5.15 7.43 7.69
CA ASP A 125 3.99 7.19 8.54
C ASP A 125 4.35 7.12 10.04
N PRO A 126 4.96 8.17 10.60
CA PRO A 126 5.36 8.16 11.99
C PRO A 126 4.14 8.06 12.90
N VAL A 127 4.34 7.58 14.14
CA VAL A 127 3.24 7.42 15.08
C VAL A 127 2.74 8.79 15.54
N ASN A 128 1.54 9.16 15.14
CA ASN A 128 0.89 10.43 15.47
C ASN A 128 -0.03 10.38 16.69
N THR A 129 -0.17 9.21 17.30
CA THR A 129 -0.99 8.95 18.49
C THR A 129 -0.16 8.28 19.59
N LYS A 130 -0.59 8.42 20.86
CA LYS A 130 0.14 7.78 21.99
C LYS A 130 0.04 6.26 21.95
N LYS A 131 -1.10 5.76 21.49
CA LYS A 131 -1.38 4.32 21.39
C LYS A 131 -2.09 4.06 20.07
N LEU A 132 -1.64 3.06 19.37
CA LEU A 132 -2.28 2.59 18.15
C LEU A 132 -2.28 1.06 18.16
N ALA A 133 -3.42 0.48 17.90
CA ALA A 133 -3.58 -0.93 17.59
C ALA A 133 -4.28 -1.04 16.25
N ALA A 134 -3.68 -1.72 15.32
CA ALA A 134 -4.25 -1.95 13.99
C ALA A 134 -4.25 -3.43 13.67
N SER A 135 -5.23 -3.86 12.90
CA SER A 135 -5.30 -5.18 12.31
C SER A 135 -5.81 -5.07 10.90
N SER A 136 -5.23 -5.84 10.01
CA SER A 136 -5.69 -5.90 8.61
C SER A 136 -5.74 -7.33 8.11
N ALA A 137 -6.66 -7.56 7.19
CA ALA A 137 -6.74 -8.78 6.42
C ALA A 137 -6.89 -8.41 4.95
N SER A 138 -6.08 -8.99 4.10
CA SER A 138 -6.11 -8.74 2.66
C SER A 138 -6.21 -10.03 1.87
N TYR A 139 -6.81 -9.90 0.69
CA TYR A 139 -6.88 -10.93 -0.33
C TYR A 139 -6.45 -10.35 -1.65
N LEU A 140 -5.54 -11.01 -2.33
CA LEU A 140 -5.05 -10.65 -3.66
C LEU A 140 -5.20 -11.81 -4.61
N SER A 141 -5.76 -11.51 -5.78
CA SER A 141 -5.80 -12.39 -6.94
C SER A 141 -5.42 -11.61 -8.19
N GLU A 142 -5.30 -12.28 -9.32
CA GLU A 142 -4.90 -11.68 -10.60
C GLU A 142 -5.66 -10.39 -10.96
N ASN A 143 -6.96 -10.33 -10.69
CA ASN A 143 -7.82 -9.22 -11.12
C ASN A 143 -8.57 -8.53 -9.98
N MET A 144 -8.35 -8.96 -8.73
CA MET A 144 -9.09 -8.43 -7.59
C MET A 144 -8.20 -8.34 -6.35
N ALA A 145 -8.32 -7.23 -5.65
CA ALA A 145 -7.73 -7.06 -4.34
C ALA A 145 -8.77 -6.55 -3.34
N ILE A 146 -8.73 -7.09 -2.15
CA ILE A 146 -9.56 -6.66 -1.02
C ILE A 146 -8.63 -6.40 0.16
N ASN A 147 -8.80 -5.29 0.84
CA ASN A 147 -8.15 -5.02 2.11
C ASN A 147 -9.18 -4.53 3.12
N LEU A 148 -9.19 -5.12 4.28
CA LEU A 148 -9.98 -4.67 5.43
C LEU A 148 -9.01 -4.33 6.55
N LYS A 149 -8.96 -3.06 6.94
CA LYS A 149 -8.12 -2.57 8.02
C LYS A 149 -8.98 -1.94 9.09
N PHE A 150 -8.76 -2.35 10.31
CA PHE A 150 -9.33 -1.74 11.50
C PHE A 150 -8.20 -1.12 12.31
N GLU A 151 -8.36 0.14 12.68
CA GLU A 151 -7.39 0.89 13.47
C GLU A 151 -8.08 1.51 14.68
N LYS A 152 -7.49 1.32 15.86
CA LYS A 152 -7.94 1.90 17.12
C LYS A 152 -6.81 2.68 17.76
N THR A 153 -7.09 3.93 18.08
CA THR A 153 -6.18 4.81 18.81
C THR A 153 -6.77 5.15 20.17
N ASP A 154 -6.07 5.98 20.95
CA ASP A 154 -6.58 6.54 22.20
C ASP A 154 -7.76 7.50 22.01
N SER A 155 -8.02 7.96 20.80
CA SER A 155 -9.03 9.00 20.52
C SER A 155 -10.15 8.56 19.57
N TYR A 156 -9.90 7.59 18.68
CA TYR A 156 -10.83 7.19 17.62
C TYR A 156 -10.64 5.76 17.14
N GLU A 157 -11.64 5.26 16.44
CA GLU A 157 -11.61 3.98 15.71
C GLU A 157 -11.89 4.26 14.23
N LEU A 158 -11.12 3.66 13.35
CA LEU A 158 -11.16 3.91 11.92
C LEU A 158 -11.18 2.60 11.10
N LEU A 159 -11.80 2.69 9.93
CA LEU A 159 -11.72 1.69 8.86
C LEU A 159 -11.00 2.26 7.62
N ASP A 160 -10.08 3.19 7.85
CA ASP A 160 -9.28 3.77 6.78
C ASP A 160 -8.39 2.70 6.13
N GLU A 161 -8.06 2.90 4.85
CA GLU A 161 -7.33 1.93 4.03
C GLU A 161 -8.09 0.59 3.79
N SER A 162 -9.40 0.57 4.05
CA SER A 162 -10.24 -0.55 3.63
C SER A 162 -10.76 -0.30 2.22
N TYR A 163 -10.59 -1.28 1.34
CA TYR A 163 -10.99 -1.16 -0.06
C TYR A 163 -11.27 -2.51 -0.72
N ILE A 164 -12.00 -2.44 -1.83
CA ILE A 164 -12.08 -3.47 -2.86
C ILE A 164 -11.63 -2.86 -4.19
N SER A 165 -10.77 -3.55 -4.91
CA SER A 165 -10.24 -3.12 -6.20
C SER A 165 -10.41 -4.20 -7.24
N LEU A 166 -10.78 -3.80 -8.45
CA LEU A 166 -10.90 -4.66 -9.61
C LEU A 166 -10.02 -4.11 -10.73
N ALA A 167 -9.17 -4.97 -11.28
CA ALA A 167 -8.30 -4.64 -12.41
C ALA A 167 -8.85 -5.25 -13.70
N ARG A 168 -8.85 -4.45 -14.79
CA ARG A 168 -9.21 -4.93 -16.12
C ARG A 168 -8.38 -4.21 -17.18
N GLY A 169 -7.51 -4.96 -17.84
CA GLY A 169 -6.54 -4.38 -18.77
C GLY A 169 -5.65 -3.36 -18.07
N ASN A 170 -5.46 -2.20 -18.67
CA ASN A 170 -4.63 -1.14 -18.09
C ASN A 170 -5.37 -0.19 -17.14
N TYR A 171 -6.46 -0.64 -16.54
CA TYR A 171 -7.22 0.17 -15.58
C TYR A 171 -7.60 -0.63 -14.35
N SER A 172 -7.52 0.03 -13.18
CA SER A 172 -8.09 -0.47 -11.93
C SER A 172 -9.17 0.47 -11.43
N MET A 173 -10.20 -0.10 -10.85
CA MET A 173 -11.28 0.61 -10.20
C MET A 173 -11.32 0.18 -8.73
N THR A 174 -11.19 1.14 -7.83
CA THR A 174 -11.17 0.89 -6.39
C THR A 174 -12.30 1.62 -5.70
N LEU A 175 -13.05 0.89 -4.88
CA LEU A 175 -14.04 1.44 -3.96
C LEU A 175 -13.50 1.31 -2.54
N GLY A 176 -13.43 2.41 -1.81
CA GLY A 176 -12.90 2.46 -0.45
C GLY A 176 -11.90 3.59 -0.27
N SER A 177 -10.85 3.38 0.49
CA SER A 177 -9.83 4.38 0.73
C SER A 177 -8.42 3.78 0.67
N LYS A 178 -7.51 4.55 0.09
CA LYS A 178 -6.07 4.22 0.02
C LYS A 178 -5.26 5.41 0.51
N LYS A 179 -4.13 5.17 1.17
CA LYS A 179 -3.13 6.21 1.43
C LYS A 179 -2.56 6.71 0.11
N ASN A 180 -2.44 8.04 -0.02
CA ASN A 180 -1.83 8.67 -1.18
C ASN A 180 -0.68 9.57 -0.74
N TRP A 181 0.37 9.60 -1.55
CA TRP A 181 1.48 10.55 -1.40
C TRP A 181 1.92 11.02 -2.77
N TRP A 182 1.59 12.26 -3.13
CA TRP A 182 1.86 12.81 -4.45
C TRP A 182 2.89 13.93 -4.36
N GLY A 183 4.12 13.57 -4.65
CA GLY A 183 5.28 14.42 -4.65
C GLY A 183 6.58 13.64 -4.46
N PRO A 184 7.71 14.19 -4.89
CA PRO A 184 9.02 13.54 -4.83
C PRO A 184 9.58 13.48 -3.40
N GLY A 185 9.11 14.36 -2.52
CA GLY A 185 9.67 14.51 -1.18
C GLY A 185 9.45 13.30 -0.26
N TRP A 186 10.32 13.20 0.75
CA TRP A 186 10.20 12.21 1.82
C TRP A 186 9.51 12.79 3.06
N MET A 187 9.72 14.09 3.30
CA MET A 187 9.20 14.80 4.47
C MET A 187 7.93 15.60 4.18
N GLY A 188 7.63 15.84 2.91
CA GLY A 188 6.45 16.57 2.48
C GLY A 188 6.07 16.23 1.04
N SER A 189 4.80 16.30 0.73
CA SER A 189 4.24 16.09 -0.61
C SER A 189 3.75 17.40 -1.21
N THR A 190 3.55 17.42 -2.51
CA THR A 190 3.09 18.63 -3.22
C THR A 190 1.56 18.73 -3.30
N ALA A 191 0.85 17.60 -3.32
CA ALA A 191 -0.60 17.59 -3.48
C ALA A 191 -1.28 16.74 -2.38
N LEU A 192 -1.19 15.42 -2.47
CA LEU A 192 -1.77 14.53 -1.47
C LEU A 192 -0.71 14.00 -0.52
N SER A 193 -1.01 13.98 0.77
CA SER A 193 -0.11 13.48 1.82
C SER A 193 -0.86 12.61 2.82
N THR A 194 -0.11 11.90 3.64
CA THR A 194 -0.64 11.10 4.75
C THR A 194 -1.04 11.98 5.97
N ASN A 195 -0.85 13.31 5.91
CA ASN A 195 -1.34 14.22 6.95
C ASN A 195 -2.86 14.34 7.01
N ALA A 196 -3.53 14.16 5.86
CA ALA A 196 -4.98 14.06 5.80
C ALA A 196 -5.41 12.60 5.78
N ARG A 197 -6.60 12.33 6.30
CA ARG A 197 -7.20 11.00 6.18
C ARG A 197 -7.36 10.62 4.70
N PRO A 198 -7.24 9.32 4.37
CA PRO A 198 -7.46 8.85 3.02
C PRO A 198 -8.84 9.22 2.50
N ILE A 199 -8.93 9.63 1.24
CA ILE A 199 -10.20 9.95 0.58
C ILE A 199 -11.01 8.67 0.45
N LYS A 200 -12.22 8.64 1.03
CA LYS A 200 -13.18 7.54 0.85
C LYS A 200 -14.02 7.77 -0.38
N GLY A 201 -13.99 6.85 -1.32
CA GLY A 201 -14.75 6.99 -2.55
C GLY A 201 -14.42 5.97 -3.61
N LEU A 202 -14.63 6.37 -4.85
CA LEU A 202 -14.30 5.62 -6.04
C LEU A 202 -13.04 6.20 -6.67
N SER A 203 -12.05 5.37 -6.97
CA SER A 203 -10.92 5.78 -7.81
C SER A 203 -10.84 4.91 -9.06
N ILE A 204 -10.39 5.54 -10.15
CA ILE A 204 -10.05 4.88 -11.41
C ILE A 204 -8.62 5.29 -11.75
N GLU A 205 -7.74 4.32 -11.93
CA GLU A 205 -6.32 4.55 -12.12
C GLU A 205 -5.79 3.69 -13.26
N ARG A 206 -4.72 4.16 -13.92
CA ARG A 206 -3.94 3.31 -14.83
C ARG A 206 -3.04 2.37 -14.02
N ASN A 207 -2.92 1.12 -14.50
CA ASN A 207 -2.04 0.12 -13.90
C ASN A 207 -0.62 0.16 -14.49
N PHE A 208 -0.47 0.52 -15.77
CA PHE A 208 0.83 0.56 -16.46
C PHE A 208 1.06 1.94 -17.06
N SER A 209 2.21 2.51 -16.79
CA SER A 209 2.58 3.87 -17.19
C SER A 209 3.23 3.96 -18.58
N ASP A 210 2.81 3.10 -19.52
CA ASP A 210 3.40 3.09 -20.87
C ASP A 210 3.14 4.40 -21.62
N PRO A 211 4.06 4.79 -22.52
CA PRO A 211 3.85 5.93 -23.38
C PRO A 211 2.70 5.69 -24.37
N PHE A 212 2.11 6.76 -24.87
CA PHE A 212 1.15 6.63 -25.97
C PHE A 212 1.81 6.03 -27.21
N GLN A 213 1.11 5.11 -27.88
CA GLN A 213 1.59 4.50 -29.12
C GLN A 213 1.50 5.46 -30.34
N ASN A 214 0.93 6.64 -30.16
CA ASN A 214 0.83 7.66 -31.20
C ASN A 214 2.14 8.45 -31.31
N ARG A 215 2.60 8.70 -32.56
CA ARG A 215 3.85 9.43 -32.85
C ARG A 215 3.98 10.78 -32.14
N TYR A 216 2.89 11.52 -31.99
CA TYR A 216 2.91 12.86 -31.40
C TYR A 216 2.83 12.79 -29.87
N LEU A 217 1.93 11.99 -29.34
CA LEU A 217 1.74 11.86 -27.90
C LEU A 217 2.80 10.96 -27.23
N GLY A 218 3.42 10.05 -27.99
CA GLY A 218 4.54 9.23 -27.48
C GLY A 218 5.75 10.05 -27.01
N LEU A 219 5.90 11.30 -27.48
CA LEU A 219 6.93 12.22 -27.01
C LEU A 219 6.75 12.66 -25.56
N LEU A 220 5.57 12.50 -24.97
CA LEU A 220 5.31 12.78 -23.54
C LEU A 220 5.96 11.76 -22.63
N GLY A 221 6.41 10.61 -23.15
CA GLY A 221 6.99 9.55 -22.35
C GLY A 221 5.95 8.76 -21.55
N ASN A 222 6.39 8.11 -20.50
CA ASN A 222 5.52 7.36 -19.60
C ASN A 222 4.59 8.32 -18.85
N TRP A 223 3.33 7.93 -18.72
CA TRP A 223 2.31 8.75 -18.06
C TRP A 223 1.38 7.89 -17.23
N ASP A 224 0.87 8.50 -16.18
CA ASP A 224 -0.11 7.91 -15.28
C ASP A 224 -1.37 8.76 -15.21
N LEU A 225 -2.46 8.16 -14.78
CA LEU A 225 -3.75 8.82 -14.57
C LEU A 225 -4.40 8.23 -13.32
N ALA A 226 -4.76 9.10 -12.39
CA ALA A 226 -5.60 8.77 -11.25
C ALA A 226 -6.78 9.74 -11.19
N PHE A 227 -7.98 9.21 -11.21
CA PHE A 227 -9.22 9.95 -10.98
C PHE A 227 -9.83 9.48 -9.67
N ILE A 228 -10.06 10.40 -8.73
CA ILE A 228 -10.62 10.10 -7.41
C ILE A 228 -11.87 10.93 -7.20
N LEU A 229 -12.99 10.25 -6.95
CA LEU A 229 -14.26 10.85 -6.57
C LEU A 229 -14.65 10.36 -5.17
N GLY A 230 -14.62 11.24 -4.19
CA GLY A 230 -14.88 10.82 -2.83
C GLY A 230 -15.00 11.97 -1.84
N ASP A 231 -15.16 11.62 -0.58
CA ASP A 231 -15.30 12.55 0.51
C ASP A 231 -13.98 12.71 1.28
N ILE A 232 -13.61 13.97 1.52
CA ILE A 232 -12.47 14.33 2.35
C ILE A 232 -12.96 14.39 3.79
N GLN A 233 -12.68 13.37 4.56
CA GLN A 233 -13.06 13.32 5.95
C GLN A 233 -12.19 14.29 6.77
N ASN A 234 -12.79 15.28 7.38
CA ASN A 234 -12.13 16.15 8.33
C ASN A 234 -11.69 15.31 9.55
N ALA A 235 -10.43 15.47 9.96
CA ALA A 235 -10.00 15.02 11.27
C ALA A 235 -10.65 15.95 12.31
N ASN A 236 -11.72 15.51 12.97
CA ASN A 236 -12.29 16.20 14.13
C ASN A 236 -11.53 15.78 15.39
#